data_49fd3dc4c48df9eb150a593e58022760
#
_entry.id   49fd3dc4c48df9eb150a593e58022760
#
_cell.length_a   1.000
_cell.length_b   1.000
_cell.length_c   1.000
_cell.angle_alpha   90.00
_cell.angle_beta   90.00
_cell.angle_gamma   90.00
#
_symmetry.space_group_name_H-M   'P 1'
#
loop_
_entity.id
_entity.type
_entity.pdbx_description
1 polymer ?
#
loop_
_entity_poly.entity_id
_entity_poly.type
_entity_poly.pdbx_seq_one_letter_code
_entity_poly.pdbx_strand_id
1 'polypeptide(L)'
;MPETWDYTLYIPNDLRAVTVCRRTLRLILTLHGLTGLVDTAELLAAELISNAVRHTKGPAALRVRRTREGVVWIGAWDTDPGPPEPPRPLEQVAELVEEGRGLALVRACADYWGWQPSARFGNRGKFVWCELEAA
;
A
#
# COMPACT_ATOMS: atom_id res chain seq x y z
N MET A 1 -14.71 20.98 -4.37
CA MET A 1 -13.86 19.92 -4.95
C MET A 1 -12.71 19.63 -4.02
N PRO A 2 -12.48 18.38 -3.65
CA PRO A 2 -11.30 18.05 -2.86
C PRO A 2 -10.03 18.31 -3.67
N GLU A 3 -8.98 18.74 -2.99
CA GLU A 3 -7.67 18.88 -3.59
C GLU A 3 -7.15 17.51 -4.03
N THR A 4 -6.59 17.42 -5.22
CA THR A 4 -5.95 16.21 -5.71
C THR A 4 -4.44 16.33 -5.61
N TRP A 5 -3.79 15.22 -5.30
CA TRP A 5 -2.33 15.14 -5.24
C TRP A 5 -1.88 13.70 -5.46
N ASP A 6 -0.60 13.53 -5.81
CA ASP A 6 -0.03 12.24 -6.18
C ASP A 6 1.46 12.24 -5.81
N TYR A 7 1.85 11.33 -4.95
CA TYR A 7 3.24 11.16 -4.51
C TYR A 7 3.70 9.74 -4.80
N THR A 8 4.91 9.61 -5.28
CA THR A 8 5.54 8.31 -5.48
C THR A 8 6.90 8.30 -4.79
N LEU A 9 7.14 7.29 -3.98
CA LEU A 9 8.41 7.06 -3.30
C LEU A 9 8.99 5.74 -3.77
N TYR A 10 10.14 5.82 -4.44
CA TYR A 10 10.89 4.64 -4.86
C TYR A 10 11.79 4.17 -3.74
N ILE A 11 11.79 2.88 -3.47
CA ILE A 11 12.53 2.31 -2.34
C ILE A 11 13.40 1.14 -2.79
N PRO A 12 14.54 0.91 -2.10
CA PRO A 12 15.33 -0.30 -2.32
C PRO A 12 14.58 -1.52 -1.77
N ASN A 13 14.99 -2.70 -2.20
CA ASN A 13 14.48 -3.95 -1.67
C ASN A 13 15.12 -4.22 -0.30
N ASP A 14 14.60 -3.54 0.72
CA ASP A 14 15.11 -3.57 2.08
C ASP A 14 13.94 -3.35 3.03
N LEU A 15 13.74 -4.28 3.97
CA LEU A 15 12.65 -4.18 4.94
C LEU A 15 12.71 -2.90 5.79
N ARG A 16 13.88 -2.31 5.97
CA ARG A 16 13.99 -1.02 6.69
C ARG A 16 13.27 0.11 5.97
N ALA A 17 13.09 -0.02 4.64
CA ALA A 17 12.35 0.97 3.88
C ALA A 17 10.87 1.01 4.21
N VAL A 18 10.33 -0.03 4.86
CA VAL A 18 8.94 -0.05 5.33
C VAL A 18 8.72 1.11 6.32
N THR A 19 9.65 1.32 7.24
CA THR A 19 9.58 2.44 8.19
C THR A 19 9.60 3.79 7.47
N VAL A 20 10.47 3.93 6.46
CA VAL A 20 10.54 5.15 5.64
C VAL A 20 9.20 5.41 4.97
N CYS A 21 8.58 4.39 4.39
CA CYS A 21 7.27 4.51 3.73
C CYS A 21 6.18 4.93 4.72
N ARG A 22 6.14 4.32 5.89
CA ARG A 22 5.16 4.66 6.92
C ARG A 22 5.27 6.13 7.34
N ARG A 23 6.49 6.59 7.61
CA ARG A 23 6.74 7.97 8.04
C ARG A 23 6.43 8.97 6.94
N THR A 24 6.77 8.64 5.70
CA THR A 24 6.47 9.48 4.54
C THR A 24 4.96 9.60 4.37
N LEU A 25 4.24 8.50 4.47
CA LEU A 25 2.77 8.53 4.35
C LEU A 25 2.13 9.34 5.47
N ARG A 26 2.59 9.19 6.70
CA ARG A 26 2.11 10.00 7.83
C ARG A 26 2.30 11.49 7.55
N LEU A 27 3.46 11.87 7.06
CA LEU A 27 3.75 13.25 6.73
C LEU A 27 2.82 13.78 5.64
N ILE A 28 2.64 13.02 4.56
CA ILE A 28 1.75 13.41 3.46
C ILE A 28 0.32 13.64 3.97
N LEU A 29 -0.22 12.68 4.68
CA LEU A 29 -1.61 12.77 5.16
C LEU A 29 -1.80 13.90 6.17
N THR A 30 -0.83 14.12 7.05
CA THR A 30 -0.88 15.20 8.02
C THR A 30 -0.85 16.56 7.34
N LEU A 31 0.03 16.74 6.35
CA LEU A 31 0.14 17.99 5.61
C LEU A 31 -1.13 18.31 4.82
N HIS A 32 -1.83 17.31 4.37
CA HIS A 32 -3.07 17.48 3.60
C HIS A 32 -4.33 17.44 4.46
N GLY A 33 -4.19 17.49 5.79
CA GLY A 33 -5.32 17.59 6.69
C GLY A 33 -6.10 16.30 6.90
N LEU A 34 -5.51 15.15 6.58
CA LEU A 34 -6.17 13.84 6.66
C LEU A 34 -5.71 13.06 7.87
N THR A 35 -5.60 13.72 9.02
CA THR A 35 -5.07 13.11 10.25
C THR A 35 -5.89 11.92 10.76
N GLY A 36 -7.19 11.89 10.47
CA GLY A 36 -8.04 10.76 10.88
C GLY A 36 -7.77 9.46 10.15
N LEU A 37 -7.05 9.51 9.02
CA LEU A 37 -6.70 8.31 8.24
C LEU A 37 -5.30 7.78 8.56
N VAL A 38 -4.48 8.52 9.29
CA VAL A 38 -3.05 8.22 9.42
C VAL A 38 -2.80 6.81 9.95
N ASP A 39 -3.42 6.42 11.05
CA ASP A 39 -3.12 5.13 11.66
C ASP A 39 -3.50 3.95 10.76
N THR A 40 -4.68 3.99 10.18
CA THR A 40 -5.11 2.93 9.26
C THR A 40 -4.24 2.91 7.99
N ALA A 41 -3.96 4.07 7.42
CA ALA A 41 -3.16 4.18 6.21
C ALA A 41 -1.73 3.67 6.43
N GLU A 42 -1.09 4.03 7.55
CA GLU A 42 0.24 3.52 7.88
C GLU A 42 0.28 2.00 7.97
N LEU A 43 -0.73 1.42 8.61
CA LEU A 43 -0.82 -0.02 8.75
C LEU A 43 -0.96 -0.71 7.39
N LEU A 44 -1.85 -0.21 6.54
CA LEU A 44 -2.06 -0.75 5.20
C LEU A 44 -0.82 -0.60 4.32
N ALA A 45 -0.20 0.57 4.33
CA ALA A 45 1.03 0.80 3.56
C ALA A 45 2.15 -0.12 4.01
N ALA A 46 2.33 -0.31 5.32
CA ALA A 46 3.34 -1.21 5.85
C ALA A 46 3.16 -2.64 5.34
N GLU A 47 1.92 -3.13 5.32
CA GLU A 47 1.65 -4.48 4.83
C GLU A 47 1.86 -4.61 3.32
N LEU A 48 1.39 -3.63 2.53
CA LEU A 48 1.57 -3.64 1.09
C LEU A 48 3.05 -3.57 0.70
N ILE A 49 3.82 -2.70 1.34
CA ILE A 49 5.25 -2.55 1.04
C ILE A 49 6.05 -3.74 1.56
N SER A 50 5.73 -4.27 2.74
CA SER A 50 6.38 -5.48 3.25
C SER A 50 6.22 -6.64 2.28
N ASN A 51 5.02 -6.83 1.74
CA ASN A 51 4.77 -7.88 0.75
C ASN A 51 5.58 -7.65 -0.52
N ALA A 52 5.61 -6.41 -1.04
CA ALA A 52 6.38 -6.09 -2.23
C ALA A 52 7.88 -6.40 -2.04
N VAL A 53 8.43 -6.04 -0.89
CA VAL A 53 9.85 -6.26 -0.57
C VAL A 53 10.16 -7.75 -0.36
N ARG A 54 9.30 -8.48 0.34
CA ARG A 54 9.54 -9.90 0.65
C ARG A 54 9.43 -10.81 -0.56
N HIS A 55 8.49 -10.53 -1.45
CA HIS A 55 8.15 -11.44 -2.54
C HIS A 55 8.90 -11.14 -3.84
N THR A 56 9.70 -10.09 -3.87
CA THR A 56 10.51 -9.75 -5.04
C THR A 56 11.93 -9.38 -4.63
N LYS A 57 12.83 -9.34 -5.59
CA LYS A 57 14.23 -8.95 -5.37
C LYS A 57 14.55 -7.59 -5.99
N GLY A 58 13.64 -7.09 -6.79
CA GLY A 58 13.85 -5.82 -7.48
C GLY A 58 13.37 -4.63 -6.65
N PRO A 59 13.49 -3.43 -7.19
CA PRO A 59 13.02 -2.23 -6.52
C PRO A 59 11.50 -2.25 -6.32
N ALA A 60 11.03 -1.45 -5.38
CA ALA A 60 9.62 -1.28 -5.11
C ALA A 60 9.28 0.20 -5.06
N ALA A 61 8.00 0.53 -5.03
CA ALA A 61 7.55 1.90 -4.91
C ALA A 61 6.26 1.97 -4.12
N LEU A 62 6.14 3.02 -3.32
CA LEU A 62 4.88 3.40 -2.67
C LEU A 62 4.30 4.57 -3.46
N ARG A 63 3.03 4.46 -3.83
CA ARG A 63 2.31 5.56 -4.45
C ARG A 63 1.09 5.89 -3.62
N VAL A 64 0.91 7.16 -3.32
CA VAL A 64 -0.23 7.65 -2.55
C VAL A 64 -0.83 8.82 -3.30
N ARG A 65 -2.14 8.76 -3.56
CA ARG A 65 -2.81 9.86 -4.24
C ARG A 65 -4.21 10.07 -3.71
N ARG A 66 -4.68 11.30 -3.82
CA ARG A 66 -6.05 11.65 -3.55
C ARG A 66 -6.77 11.91 -4.87
N THR A 67 -7.84 11.17 -5.09
CA THR A 67 -8.62 11.26 -6.33
C THR A 67 -9.60 12.44 -6.28
N ARG A 68 -10.20 12.76 -7.43
CA ARG A 68 -11.23 13.81 -7.51
C ARG A 68 -12.45 13.50 -6.66
N GLU A 69 -12.71 12.22 -6.41
CA GLU A 69 -13.80 11.76 -5.56
C GLU A 69 -13.48 11.91 -4.07
N GLY A 70 -12.26 12.35 -3.73
CA GLY A 70 -11.84 12.50 -2.35
C GLY A 70 -11.34 11.22 -1.70
N VAL A 71 -11.13 10.17 -2.48
CA VAL A 71 -10.61 8.89 -2.01
C VAL A 71 -9.09 8.94 -1.92
N VAL A 72 -8.51 8.37 -0.87
CA VAL A 72 -7.06 8.17 -0.77
C VAL A 72 -6.73 6.78 -1.31
N TRP A 73 -5.93 6.75 -2.38
CA TRP A 73 -5.47 5.53 -3.02
C TRP A 73 -4.02 5.28 -2.59
N ILE A 74 -3.74 4.08 -2.07
CA ILE A 74 -2.42 3.66 -1.61
C ILE A 74 -2.03 2.40 -2.37
N GLY A 75 -0.92 2.44 -3.08
CA GLY A 75 -0.45 1.31 -3.86
C GLY A 75 1.02 1.00 -3.63
N ALA A 76 1.35 -0.29 -3.65
CA ALA A 76 2.72 -0.76 -3.63
C ALA A 76 3.02 -1.44 -4.96
N TRP A 77 4.06 -0.96 -5.63
CA TRP A 77 4.54 -1.56 -6.87
C TRP A 77 5.71 -2.47 -6.58
N ASP A 78 5.73 -3.64 -7.24
CA ASP A 78 6.85 -4.56 -7.21
C ASP A 78 7.12 -5.13 -8.60
N THR A 79 8.22 -5.86 -8.74
CA THR A 79 8.70 -6.38 -10.03
C THR A 79 8.08 -7.71 -10.44
N ASP A 80 7.18 -8.27 -9.64
CA ASP A 80 6.49 -9.52 -9.97
C ASP A 80 5.18 -9.21 -10.70
N PRO A 81 5.06 -9.54 -12.00
CA PRO A 81 3.83 -9.26 -12.75
C PRO A 81 2.69 -10.23 -12.48
N GLY A 82 2.94 -11.31 -11.75
CA GLY A 82 1.90 -12.29 -11.41
C GLY A 82 0.94 -11.76 -10.34
N PRO A 83 -0.24 -12.37 -10.20
CA PRO A 83 -1.19 -11.94 -9.19
C PRO A 83 -0.62 -12.09 -7.78
N PRO A 84 -1.03 -11.25 -6.83
CA PRO A 84 -0.65 -11.43 -5.44
C PRO A 84 -1.31 -12.69 -4.87
N GLU A 85 -0.77 -13.18 -3.74
CA GLU A 85 -1.41 -14.29 -3.04
C GLU A 85 -2.84 -13.91 -2.66
N PRO A 86 -3.81 -14.85 -2.77
CA PRO A 86 -5.18 -14.57 -2.36
C PRO A 86 -5.24 -14.15 -0.89
N PRO A 87 -6.14 -13.21 -0.53
CA PRO A 87 -6.33 -12.86 0.87
C PRO A 87 -6.79 -14.08 1.67
N ARG A 88 -6.26 -14.22 2.88
CA ARG A 88 -6.68 -15.30 3.79
C ARG A 88 -8.02 -14.95 4.44
N PRO A 89 -8.85 -15.95 4.78
CA PRO A 89 -10.06 -15.69 5.53
C PRO A 89 -9.78 -14.97 6.84
N LEU A 90 -10.66 -14.06 7.24
CA LEU A 90 -10.49 -13.27 8.47
C LEU A 90 -10.36 -14.12 9.73
N GLU A 91 -11.05 -15.25 9.79
CA GLU A 91 -10.96 -16.17 10.92
C GLU A 91 -9.58 -16.78 11.08
N GLN A 92 -8.76 -16.79 10.04
CA GLN A 92 -7.38 -17.26 10.11
C GLN A 92 -6.38 -16.18 10.50
N VAL A 93 -6.79 -14.93 10.41
CA VAL A 93 -5.91 -13.78 10.68
C VAL A 93 -5.48 -13.73 12.15
N ALA A 94 -6.38 -14.08 13.06
CA ALA A 94 -6.11 -14.08 14.50
C ALA A 94 -5.02 -15.08 14.91
N GLU A 95 -4.81 -16.12 14.13
CA GLU A 95 -3.81 -17.15 14.40
C GLU A 95 -2.46 -16.87 13.77
N LEU A 96 -2.39 -15.82 12.90
CA LEU A 96 -1.19 -15.48 12.18
C LEU A 96 -0.35 -14.51 12.98
N VAL A 97 0.92 -14.81 13.12
CA VAL A 97 1.90 -13.78 13.47
C VAL A 97 2.00 -12.81 12.30
N GLU A 98 2.48 -11.63 12.57
CA GLU A 98 2.45 -10.45 11.70
C GLU A 98 2.67 -10.70 10.21
N GLU A 99 3.50 -11.67 9.85
CA GLU A 99 3.93 -11.87 8.46
C GLU A 99 2.91 -12.47 7.52
N GLY A 100 1.86 -13.09 8.00
CA GLY A 100 0.89 -13.75 7.14
C GLY A 100 -0.37 -12.97 6.88
N ARG A 101 -0.49 -11.75 7.41
CA ARG A 101 -1.73 -10.99 7.45
C ARG A 101 -1.94 -9.99 6.32
N GLY A 102 -0.91 -9.72 5.50
CA GLY A 102 -0.89 -8.57 4.60
C GLY A 102 -2.18 -8.31 3.86
N LEU A 103 -2.57 -9.20 2.93
CA LEU A 103 -3.77 -8.99 2.13
C LEU A 103 -5.06 -9.17 2.92
N ALA A 104 -5.08 -10.03 3.92
CA ALA A 104 -6.26 -10.19 4.78
C ALA A 104 -6.52 -8.90 5.59
N LEU A 105 -5.46 -8.26 6.06
CA LEU A 105 -5.58 -6.99 6.76
C LEU A 105 -6.07 -5.87 5.85
N VAL A 106 -5.52 -5.79 4.63
CA VAL A 106 -5.98 -4.81 3.63
C VAL A 106 -7.47 -5.00 3.35
N ARG A 107 -7.90 -6.24 3.14
CA ARG A 107 -9.29 -6.57 2.89
C ARG A 107 -10.20 -6.17 4.06
N ALA A 108 -9.71 -6.31 5.30
CA ALA A 108 -10.50 -6.01 6.50
C ALA A 108 -10.62 -4.52 6.77
N CYS A 109 -9.60 -3.73 6.43
CA CYS A 109 -9.50 -2.32 6.84
C CYS A 109 -9.73 -1.34 5.70
N ALA A 110 -9.53 -1.73 4.46
CA ALA A 110 -9.73 -0.86 3.31
C ALA A 110 -11.17 -0.94 2.81
N ASP A 111 -11.67 0.17 2.30
CA ASP A 111 -12.99 0.20 1.67
C ASP A 111 -12.99 -0.61 0.36
N TYR A 112 -11.90 -0.50 -0.39
CA TYR A 112 -11.68 -1.26 -1.62
C TYR A 112 -10.21 -1.65 -1.73
N TRP A 113 -9.94 -2.78 -2.39
CA TRP A 113 -8.57 -3.17 -2.71
C TRP A 113 -8.55 -3.90 -4.06
N GLY A 114 -7.38 -3.97 -4.67
CA GLY A 114 -7.20 -4.67 -5.93
C GLY A 114 -5.75 -4.76 -6.34
N TRP A 115 -5.52 -5.24 -7.53
CA TRP A 115 -4.20 -5.26 -8.12
C TRP A 115 -4.31 -5.09 -9.63
N GLN A 116 -3.22 -4.61 -10.23
CA GLN A 116 -3.16 -4.44 -11.68
C GLN A 116 -1.72 -4.53 -12.17
N PRO A 117 -1.49 -5.13 -13.35
CA PRO A 117 -0.17 -5.12 -13.96
C PRO A 117 0.26 -3.69 -14.28
N SER A 118 1.54 -3.38 -14.08
CA SER A 118 2.07 -2.06 -14.38
C SER A 118 3.58 -2.15 -14.58
N ALA A 119 4.07 -1.76 -15.75
CA ALA A 119 5.50 -1.75 -16.04
C ALA A 119 6.13 -0.43 -15.60
N ARG A 120 7.32 -0.52 -14.97
CA ARG A 120 8.12 0.66 -14.59
C ARG A 120 9.60 0.34 -14.75
N PHE A 121 10.39 1.32 -15.16
CA PHE A 121 11.85 1.17 -15.33
C PHE A 121 12.24 0.02 -16.25
N GLY A 122 11.44 -0.26 -17.28
CA GLY A 122 11.68 -1.38 -18.17
C GLY A 122 11.36 -2.74 -17.56
N ASN A 123 10.88 -2.80 -16.32
CA ASN A 123 10.51 -4.04 -15.65
C ASN A 123 8.99 -4.23 -15.69
N ARG A 124 8.58 -5.44 -15.93
CA ARG A 124 7.19 -5.84 -15.74
C ARG A 124 6.95 -5.95 -14.22
N GLY A 125 5.77 -5.55 -13.81
CA GLY A 125 5.43 -5.57 -12.39
C GLY A 125 3.95 -5.40 -12.17
N LYS A 126 3.59 -5.07 -10.93
CA LYS A 126 2.20 -4.81 -10.57
C LYS A 126 2.11 -3.81 -9.45
N PHE A 127 0.96 -3.12 -9.36
CA PHE A 127 0.50 -2.47 -8.14
C PHE A 127 -0.47 -3.38 -7.41
N VAL A 128 -0.28 -3.51 -6.11
CA VAL A 128 -1.32 -3.96 -5.19
C VAL A 128 -1.76 -2.73 -4.43
N TRP A 129 -3.04 -2.45 -4.38
CA TRP A 129 -3.53 -1.16 -3.89
C TRP A 129 -4.78 -1.31 -3.04
N CYS A 130 -5.03 -0.30 -2.24
CA CYS A 130 -6.27 -0.15 -1.48
C CYS A 130 -6.76 1.30 -1.55
N GLU A 131 -8.02 1.51 -1.23
CA GLU A 131 -8.63 2.83 -1.16
C GLU A 131 -9.27 3.05 0.21
N LEU A 132 -9.14 4.26 0.71
CA LEU A 132 -9.77 4.71 1.94
C LEU A 132 -10.60 5.96 1.65
N GLU A 133 -11.83 5.99 2.10
CA GLU A 133 -12.64 7.18 2.00
C GLU A 133 -12.19 8.22 3.03
N ALA A 134 -11.98 9.43 2.55
CA ALA A 134 -11.55 10.55 3.39
C ALA A 134 -12.77 11.35 3.82
N ALA A 135 -13.70 10.70 4.47
CA ALA A 135 -14.95 11.33 4.90
C ALA A 135 -14.74 12.39 5.97
#